data_162ba19bb76a8ffa13a1c9560c960643
#
_entry.id   162ba19bb76a8ffa13a1c9560c960643
#
_cell.length_a   1.000
_cell.length_b   1.000
_cell.length_c   1.000
_cell.angle_alpha   90.00
_cell.angle_beta   90.00
_cell.angle_gamma   90.00
#
_symmetry.space_group_name_H-M   'P 1'
#
loop_
_entity.id
_entity.type
_entity.pdbx_description
1 polymer ?
#
loop_
_entity_poly.entity_id
_entity_poly.type
_entity_poly.pdbx_seq_one_letter_code
_entity_poly.pdbx_strand_id
1 'polypeptide(L)'
;KFTNKKFVSNHPSGSLATTLVQVKEIMAKGKEIPLIASNKTTRAAITEMSKKKLGIVCVKEKNGKISIIVDGDLRRHSNNLYKKKIMEITTKNPVWISENATALSAIEKMTTLKISSLLVSKNQDIEKKIKKVEGIITMLHCLSRGIK
;
A
#
# COMPACT_ATOMS: atom_id res chain seq x y z
N LYS A 1 -12.93 18.50 -22.17
CA LYS A 1 -13.38 17.99 -22.17
C LYS A 1 -13.51 17.68 -22.39
N PHE A 2 -12.99 17.79 -22.61
CA PHE A 2 -13.55 17.00 -22.83
C PHE A 2 -13.96 16.91 -22.75
N THR A 3 -13.96 17.19 -22.79
CA THR A 3 -14.76 16.90 -22.71
C THR A 3 -14.95 16.75 -22.48
N ASN A 4 -15.06 16.76 -22.35
CA ASN A 4 -15.75 16.37 -22.17
C ASN A 4 -16.22 16.39 -21.69
N LYS A 5 -16.43 16.78 -21.53
CA LYS A 5 -17.23 16.55 -20.99
C LYS A 5 -18.20 16.10 -21.33
N LYS A 6 -18.25 16.16 -21.72
CA LYS A 6 -19.32 15.65 -22.04
C LYS A 6 -19.50 14.18 -22.30
N PHE A 7 -19.06 13.53 -23.10
CA PHE A 7 -19.21 12.11 -23.22
C PHE A 7 -18.72 11.37 -21.99
N VAL A 8 -17.80 11.93 -21.35
CA VAL A 8 -17.13 11.32 -20.21
C VAL A 8 -18.00 11.21 -18.99
N SER A 9 -18.89 12.15 -18.80
CA SER A 9 -19.72 12.20 -17.61
C SER A 9 -20.65 11.01 -17.46
N ASN A 10 -20.95 10.31 -18.54
CA ASN A 10 -21.85 9.18 -18.53
C ASN A 10 -21.16 7.86 -18.22
N HIS A 11 -19.84 7.89 -18.11
CA HIS A 11 -19.05 6.67 -17.89
C HIS A 11 -18.02 6.92 -16.81
N PRO A 12 -18.40 6.72 -15.54
CA PRO A 12 -17.50 7.05 -14.43
C PRO A 12 -16.10 6.48 -14.55
N SER A 13 -15.96 5.25 -15.00
CA SER A 13 -14.65 4.63 -15.12
C SER A 13 -13.83 5.22 -16.26
N GLY A 14 -14.49 5.88 -17.21
CA GLY A 14 -13.82 6.52 -18.32
C GLY A 14 -13.73 8.04 -18.17
N SER A 15 -14.22 8.60 -17.07
CA SER A 15 -14.25 10.03 -16.92
C SER A 15 -12.85 10.59 -16.67
N LEU A 16 -12.63 11.81 -17.15
CA LEU A 16 -11.39 12.51 -16.90
C LEU A 16 -11.15 12.70 -15.41
N ALA A 17 -12.23 12.94 -14.65
CA ALA A 17 -12.13 13.14 -13.21
C ALA A 17 -11.53 11.91 -12.51
N THR A 18 -11.96 10.68 -12.88
CA THR A 18 -11.41 9.48 -12.28
C THR A 18 -9.96 9.23 -12.69
N THR A 19 -9.59 9.56 -13.92
CA THR A 19 -8.21 9.35 -14.36
C THR A 19 -7.22 10.30 -13.69
N LEU A 20 -7.71 11.41 -13.14
CA LEU A 20 -6.87 12.39 -12.47
C LEU A 20 -6.83 12.25 -10.96
N VAL A 21 -7.54 11.27 -10.39
CA VAL A 21 -7.51 11.04 -8.95
C VAL A 21 -6.09 10.66 -8.53
N GLN A 22 -5.59 11.35 -7.51
CA GLN A 22 -4.26 11.08 -6.99
C GLN A 22 -4.31 10.07 -5.86
N VAL A 23 -3.21 9.35 -5.70
CA VAL A 23 -3.06 8.34 -4.65
C VAL A 23 -3.41 8.91 -3.28
N LYS A 24 -2.93 10.11 -2.96
CA LYS A 24 -3.18 10.73 -1.65
C LYS A 24 -4.66 10.96 -1.35
N GLU A 25 -5.51 11.00 -2.37
CA GLU A 25 -6.93 11.24 -2.18
C GLU A 25 -7.68 9.99 -1.70
N ILE A 26 -7.14 8.80 -1.96
CA ILE A 26 -7.86 7.55 -1.67
C ILE A 26 -7.07 6.57 -0.80
N MET A 27 -5.82 6.83 -0.51
CA MET A 27 -4.99 5.93 0.30
C MET A 27 -5.44 5.89 1.75
N ALA A 28 -5.15 4.79 2.43
CA ALA A 28 -5.23 4.73 3.88
C ALA A 28 -4.14 5.61 4.46
N LYS A 29 -4.45 6.39 5.49
CA LYS A 29 -3.49 7.32 6.09
C LYS A 29 -3.73 7.47 7.58
N GLY A 30 -2.76 8.04 8.28
CA GLY A 30 -2.86 8.29 9.70
C GLY A 30 -3.04 7.00 10.49
N LYS A 31 -4.08 6.97 11.31
CA LYS A 31 -4.36 5.81 12.16
C LYS A 31 -4.76 4.55 11.40
N GLU A 32 -5.08 4.69 10.13
CA GLU A 32 -5.45 3.55 9.29
C GLU A 32 -4.23 2.74 8.85
N ILE A 33 -3.02 3.30 8.98
CA ILE A 33 -1.80 2.64 8.54
C ILE A 33 -1.40 1.58 9.56
N PRO A 34 -1.35 0.29 9.16
CA PRO A 34 -0.84 -0.76 10.04
C PRO A 34 0.68 -0.66 10.11
N LEU A 35 1.19 -0.35 11.28
CA LEU A 35 2.62 -0.14 11.49
C LEU A 35 3.02 -0.74 12.82
N ILE A 36 4.12 -1.48 12.82
CA ILE A 36 4.61 -2.11 14.03
C ILE A 36 6.15 -2.05 14.04
N ALA A 37 6.73 -1.99 15.24
CA ALA A 37 8.17 -1.99 15.39
C ALA A 37 8.72 -3.41 15.20
N SER A 38 9.93 -3.52 14.66
CA SER A 38 10.54 -4.81 14.34
C SER A 38 10.85 -5.66 15.57
N ASN A 39 10.89 -5.08 16.75
CA ASN A 39 11.16 -5.81 17.99
C ASN A 39 9.92 -6.43 18.62
N LYS A 40 8.76 -6.26 18.01
CA LYS A 40 7.52 -6.88 18.48
C LYS A 40 7.42 -8.32 17.99
N THR A 41 6.41 -9.02 18.48
CA THR A 41 6.22 -10.44 18.13
C THR A 41 5.50 -10.56 16.78
N THR A 42 5.67 -11.71 16.16
CA THR A 42 4.94 -12.04 14.95
C THR A 42 3.43 -12.03 15.21
N ARG A 43 3.00 -12.49 16.38
CA ARG A 43 1.59 -12.44 16.77
C ARG A 43 1.07 -11.01 16.80
N ALA A 44 1.86 -10.08 17.35
CA ALA A 44 1.46 -8.67 17.40
C ALA A 44 1.33 -8.09 16.00
N ALA A 45 2.22 -8.46 15.08
CA ALA A 45 2.15 -8.00 13.70
C ALA A 45 0.88 -8.51 13.01
N ILE A 46 0.55 -9.77 13.21
CA ILE A 46 -0.64 -10.36 12.61
C ILE A 46 -1.90 -9.72 13.19
N THR A 47 -1.90 -9.44 14.49
CA THR A 47 -3.02 -8.75 15.14
C THR A 47 -3.23 -7.36 14.52
N GLU A 48 -2.13 -6.63 14.32
CA GLU A 48 -2.21 -5.29 13.69
C GLU A 48 -2.73 -5.39 12.26
N MET A 49 -2.24 -6.36 11.50
CA MET A 49 -2.69 -6.59 10.13
C MET A 49 -4.19 -6.88 10.08
N SER A 50 -4.66 -7.77 10.96
CA SER A 50 -6.08 -8.14 11.01
C SER A 50 -6.95 -6.96 11.42
N LYS A 51 -6.47 -6.15 12.36
CA LYS A 51 -7.21 -5.00 12.87
C LYS A 51 -7.41 -3.95 11.80
N LYS A 52 -6.41 -3.69 10.99
CA LYS A 52 -6.46 -2.63 9.96
C LYS A 52 -7.06 -3.11 8.65
N LYS A 53 -7.09 -4.42 8.41
CA LYS A 53 -7.82 -5.04 7.28
C LYS A 53 -7.32 -4.62 5.89
N LEU A 54 -6.05 -4.29 5.77
CA LEU A 54 -5.47 -3.92 4.47
C LEU A 54 -4.66 -5.03 3.83
N GLY A 55 -4.53 -6.19 4.50
CA GLY A 55 -3.77 -7.32 3.97
C GLY A 55 -2.27 -7.12 4.03
N ILE A 56 -1.81 -6.11 4.76
CA ILE A 56 -0.41 -5.74 4.85
C ILE A 56 -0.16 -5.12 6.22
N VAL A 57 1.05 -5.27 6.75
CA VAL A 57 1.51 -4.48 7.89
C VAL A 57 2.93 -4.02 7.60
N CYS A 58 3.19 -2.75 7.92
CA CYS A 58 4.51 -2.16 7.78
C CYS A 58 5.31 -2.45 9.05
N VAL A 59 6.57 -2.83 8.87
CA VAL A 59 7.47 -3.12 9.98
C VAL A 59 8.60 -2.10 9.94
N LYS A 60 8.70 -1.31 10.99
CA LYS A 60 9.76 -0.31 11.08
C LYS A 60 10.99 -0.95 11.74
N GLU A 61 12.06 -1.05 10.96
CA GLU A 61 13.31 -1.62 11.43
C GLU A 61 14.05 -0.64 12.33
N LYS A 62 15.05 -1.14 13.05
CA LYS A 62 15.83 -0.30 13.96
C LYS A 62 16.52 0.86 13.25
N ASN A 63 16.95 0.62 12.01
CA ASN A 63 17.62 1.66 11.21
C ASN A 63 16.63 2.63 10.56
N GLY A 64 15.34 2.47 10.81
CA GLY A 64 14.31 3.34 10.26
C GLY A 64 13.77 2.90 8.91
N LYS A 65 14.36 1.89 8.29
CA LYS A 65 13.83 1.37 7.03
C LYS A 65 12.51 0.64 7.29
N ILE A 66 11.70 0.56 6.26
CA ILE A 66 10.40 -0.12 6.32
C ILE A 66 10.48 -1.41 5.53
N SER A 67 10.09 -2.50 6.17
CA SER A 67 9.80 -3.74 5.47
C SER A 67 8.32 -4.04 5.68
N ILE A 68 7.79 -5.06 5.03
CA ILE A 68 6.37 -5.35 5.09
C ILE A 68 6.12 -6.84 5.32
N ILE A 69 4.94 -7.13 5.83
CA ILE A 69 4.41 -8.50 5.87
C ILE A 69 3.07 -8.46 5.14
N VAL A 70 2.90 -9.34 4.17
CA VAL A 70 1.64 -9.48 3.45
C VAL A 70 1.14 -10.92 3.61
N ASP A 71 -0.09 -11.18 3.16
CA ASP A 71 -0.68 -12.53 3.30
C ASP A 71 0.21 -13.62 2.73
N GLY A 72 0.88 -13.34 1.62
CA GLY A 72 1.80 -14.31 1.01
C GLY A 72 2.95 -14.70 1.94
N ASP A 73 3.45 -13.73 2.72
CA ASP A 73 4.52 -14.01 3.68
C ASP A 73 4.03 -14.96 4.77
N LEU A 74 2.80 -14.75 5.24
CA LEU A 74 2.22 -15.62 6.26
C LEU A 74 2.06 -17.05 5.74
N ARG A 75 1.63 -17.19 4.50
CA ARG A 75 1.48 -18.51 3.88
C ARG A 75 2.83 -19.20 3.71
N ARG A 76 3.84 -18.45 3.22
CA ARG A 76 5.18 -19.03 3.01
C ARG A 76 5.83 -19.49 4.31
N HIS A 77 5.49 -18.84 5.41
CA HIS A 77 6.09 -19.13 6.71
C HIS A 77 5.10 -19.79 7.69
N SER A 78 4.03 -20.41 7.16
CA SER A 78 2.96 -20.95 7.99
C SER A 78 3.44 -22.04 8.97
N ASN A 79 4.51 -22.75 8.60
CA ASN A 79 5.08 -23.77 9.50
C ASN A 79 5.83 -23.06 10.63
N ASN A 80 5.32 -23.21 11.86
CA ASN A 80 5.87 -22.57 13.05
C ASN A 80 5.86 -21.04 12.99
N LEU A 81 4.82 -20.48 12.38
CA LEU A 81 4.71 -19.04 12.14
C LEU A 81 4.94 -18.22 13.42
N TYR A 82 4.27 -18.57 14.51
CA TYR A 82 4.34 -17.79 15.74
C TYR A 82 5.63 -17.97 16.52
N LYS A 83 6.47 -18.92 16.12
CA LYS A 83 7.78 -19.11 16.73
C LYS A 83 8.86 -18.32 16.01
N LYS A 84 8.55 -17.77 14.83
CA LYS A 84 9.51 -17.00 14.05
C LYS A 84 9.52 -15.56 14.53
N LYS A 85 10.67 -14.93 14.43
CA LYS A 85 10.78 -13.50 14.69
C LYS A 85 10.20 -12.74 13.51
N ILE A 86 9.72 -11.54 13.80
CA ILE A 86 9.06 -10.71 12.79
C ILE A 86 9.95 -10.52 11.55
N MET A 87 11.25 -10.27 11.78
CA MET A 87 12.17 -10.01 10.67
C MET A 87 12.47 -11.24 9.82
N GLU A 88 12.13 -12.44 10.31
CA GLU A 88 12.31 -13.66 9.52
C GLU A 88 11.22 -13.84 8.48
N ILE A 89 10.09 -13.16 8.63
CA ILE A 89 8.94 -13.35 7.74
C ILE A 89 8.64 -12.11 6.89
N THR A 90 9.39 -11.03 7.07
CA THR A 90 9.15 -9.80 6.31
C THR A 90 9.66 -9.90 4.88
N THR A 91 9.01 -9.15 4.00
CA THR A 91 9.54 -8.85 2.67
C THR A 91 10.26 -7.52 2.78
N LYS A 92 11.53 -7.51 2.40
CA LYS A 92 12.35 -6.31 2.42
C LYS A 92 12.21 -5.58 1.09
N ASN A 93 12.52 -4.28 1.11
CA ASN A 93 12.45 -3.44 -0.08
C ASN A 93 11.05 -3.43 -0.70
N PRO A 94 10.04 -3.00 0.07
CA PRO A 94 8.68 -2.90 -0.47
C PRO A 94 8.63 -1.89 -1.62
N VAL A 95 7.59 -1.99 -2.41
CA VAL A 95 7.40 -1.08 -3.55
C VAL A 95 6.70 0.18 -3.08
N TRP A 96 7.24 1.32 -3.46
CA TRP A 96 6.75 2.64 -3.08
C TRP A 96 6.18 3.39 -4.27
N ILE A 97 5.28 4.32 -4.00
CA ILE A 97 4.75 5.24 -5.00
C ILE A 97 4.61 6.62 -4.36
N SER A 98 4.74 7.68 -5.17
CA SER A 98 4.55 9.03 -4.70
C SER A 98 3.09 9.30 -4.39
N GLU A 99 2.82 10.07 -3.33
CA GLU A 99 1.45 10.47 -2.99
C GLU A 99 0.81 11.31 -4.10
N ASN A 100 1.62 11.93 -4.96
CA ASN A 100 1.13 12.76 -6.07
C ASN A 100 0.91 11.96 -7.35
N ALA A 101 1.25 10.67 -7.36
CA ALA A 101 0.98 9.82 -8.52
C ALA A 101 -0.51 9.64 -8.67
N THR A 102 -0.95 9.30 -9.88
CA THR A 102 -2.37 9.01 -10.11
C THR A 102 -2.73 7.63 -9.60
N ALA A 103 -3.98 7.47 -9.21
CA ALA A 103 -4.47 6.15 -8.81
C ALA A 103 -4.38 5.16 -9.97
N LEU A 104 -4.56 5.65 -11.20
CA LEU A 104 -4.42 4.78 -12.38
C LEU A 104 -2.99 4.23 -12.50
N SER A 105 -1.98 5.08 -12.28
CA SER A 105 -0.59 4.62 -12.32
C SER A 105 -0.30 3.63 -11.19
N ALA A 106 -0.97 3.79 -10.05
CA ALA A 106 -0.84 2.82 -8.96
C ALA A 106 -1.39 1.45 -9.37
N ILE A 107 -2.56 1.44 -10.03
CA ILE A 107 -3.14 0.19 -10.54
C ILE A 107 -2.19 -0.48 -11.53
N GLU A 108 -1.65 0.31 -12.45
CA GLU A 108 -0.72 -0.23 -13.45
C GLU A 108 0.50 -0.85 -12.80
N LYS A 109 1.05 -0.18 -11.79
CA LYS A 109 2.22 -0.67 -11.07
C LYS A 109 1.90 -1.97 -10.32
N MET A 110 0.78 -1.99 -9.61
CA MET A 110 0.36 -3.18 -8.87
C MET A 110 0.08 -4.36 -9.81
N THR A 111 -0.54 -4.08 -10.95
CA THR A 111 -0.85 -5.12 -11.94
C THR A 111 0.43 -5.69 -12.56
N THR A 112 1.34 -4.81 -12.96
CA THR A 112 2.61 -5.22 -13.57
C THR A 112 3.45 -6.05 -12.60
N LEU A 113 3.51 -5.64 -11.34
CA LEU A 113 4.32 -6.32 -10.32
C LEU A 113 3.58 -7.46 -9.62
N LYS A 114 2.31 -7.64 -9.93
CA LYS A 114 1.46 -8.69 -9.37
C LYS A 114 1.39 -8.60 -7.83
N ILE A 115 1.21 -7.38 -7.35
CA ILE A 115 1.02 -7.10 -5.93
C ILE A 115 -0.27 -6.31 -5.76
N SER A 116 -0.80 -6.28 -4.54
CA SER A 116 -2.10 -5.66 -4.29
C SER A 116 -2.03 -4.41 -3.43
N SER A 117 -0.83 -3.98 -3.06
CA SER A 117 -0.66 -2.78 -2.25
C SER A 117 0.70 -2.15 -2.51
N LEU A 118 0.76 -0.83 -2.30
CA LEU A 118 2.00 -0.05 -2.42
C LEU A 118 2.10 0.84 -1.19
N LEU A 119 3.32 1.07 -0.73
CA LEU A 119 3.58 2.07 0.28
C LEU A 119 3.67 3.43 -0.39
N VAL A 120 3.18 4.46 0.29
CA VAL A 120 3.12 5.81 -0.28
C VAL A 120 4.04 6.73 0.51
N SER A 121 4.84 7.51 -0.21
CA SER A 121 5.70 8.51 0.40
C SER A 121 5.43 9.88 -0.24
N LYS A 122 5.93 10.93 0.41
CA LYS A 122 5.94 12.25 -0.22
C LYS A 122 6.80 12.19 -1.47
N ASN A 123 6.46 13.03 -2.44
CA ASN A 123 7.19 13.05 -3.71
C ASN A 123 8.68 13.33 -3.51
N GLN A 124 9.03 14.26 -2.63
CA GLN A 124 10.42 14.61 -2.39
C GLN A 124 11.21 13.49 -1.69
N ASP A 125 10.53 12.51 -1.10
CA ASP A 125 11.18 11.43 -0.37
C ASP A 125 11.28 10.14 -1.17
N ILE A 126 10.70 10.08 -2.35
CA ILE A 126 10.53 8.81 -3.08
C ILE A 126 11.86 8.11 -3.38
N GLU A 127 12.94 8.85 -3.58
CA GLU A 127 14.25 8.27 -3.87
C GLU A 127 15.10 8.02 -2.63
N LYS A 128 14.63 8.41 -1.46
CA LYS A 128 15.38 8.20 -0.23
C LYS A 128 15.33 6.74 0.21
N LYS A 129 16.41 6.28 0.84
CA LYS A 129 16.44 4.91 1.38
C LYS A 129 15.55 4.76 2.60
N ILE A 130 15.46 5.81 3.40
CA ILE A 130 14.61 5.82 4.60
C ILE A 130 13.56 6.89 4.37
N LYS A 131 12.30 6.49 4.39
CA LYS A 131 11.21 7.42 4.19
C LYS A 131 10.02 7.06 5.04
N LYS A 132 9.23 8.07 5.34
CA LYS A 132 8.02 7.89 6.13
C LYS A 132 6.93 7.27 5.27
N VAL A 133 6.14 6.37 5.86
CA VAL A 133 4.94 5.85 5.21
C VAL A 133 3.84 6.90 5.37
N GLU A 134 3.56 7.64 4.30
CA GLU A 134 2.48 8.63 4.31
C GLU A 134 1.13 7.93 4.20
N GLY A 135 1.10 6.79 3.55
CA GLY A 135 -0.12 6.04 3.39
C GLY A 135 0.13 4.68 2.77
N ILE A 136 -0.95 3.94 2.58
CA ILE A 136 -0.93 2.67 1.86
C ILE A 136 -2.07 2.73 0.85
N ILE A 137 -1.75 2.44 -0.41
CA ILE A 137 -2.76 2.34 -1.46
C ILE A 137 -2.91 0.86 -1.82
N THR A 138 -4.15 0.38 -1.86
CA THR A 138 -4.43 -1.00 -2.25
C THR A 138 -5.24 -1.02 -3.53
N MET A 139 -5.21 -2.17 -4.21
CA MET A 139 -6.03 -2.37 -5.40
C MET A 139 -7.51 -2.12 -5.07
N LEU A 140 -7.95 -2.57 -3.89
CA LEU A 140 -9.35 -2.39 -3.48
C LEU A 140 -9.71 -0.92 -3.32
N HIS A 141 -8.80 -0.09 -2.79
CA HIS A 141 -9.06 1.36 -2.70
C HIS A 141 -9.36 1.94 -4.09
N CYS A 142 -8.57 1.53 -5.07
CA CYS A 142 -8.73 2.04 -6.43
C CYS A 142 -10.05 1.55 -7.05
N LEU A 143 -10.33 0.27 -6.95
CA LEU A 143 -11.53 -0.31 -7.56
C LEU A 143 -12.80 0.23 -6.92
N SER A 144 -12.80 0.46 -5.61
CA SER A 144 -13.99 0.99 -4.92
C SER A 144 -14.28 2.44 -5.30
N ARG A 145 -13.29 3.16 -5.87
CA ARG A 145 -13.48 4.51 -6.40
C ARG A 145 -13.77 4.50 -7.90
N GLY A 146 -13.93 3.31 -8.49
CA GLY A 146 -14.25 3.18 -9.91
C GLY A 146 -13.09 3.36 -10.85
N ILE A 147 -11.87 3.32 -10.35
CA ILE A 147 -10.67 3.46 -11.18
C ILE A 147 -10.28 2.10 -11.75
N LYS A 148 -10.05 2.05 -13.07
CA LYS A 148 -9.75 0.80 -13.77
C LYS A 148 -8.59 0.95 -14.73
#